data_daa15cc2a9c59c37c3f7f8e20faf7394
#
_entry.id   daa15cc2a9c59c37c3f7f8e20faf7394
#
_cell.length_a   1.000
_cell.length_b   1.000
_cell.length_c   1.000
_cell.angle_alpha   90.00
_cell.angle_beta   90.00
_cell.angle_gamma   90.00
#
_symmetry.space_group_name_H-M   'P 1'
#
loop_
_entity.id
_entity.type
_entity.pdbx_description
1 polymer ?
#
loop_
_entity_poly.entity_id
_entity_poly.type
_entity_poly.pdbx_seq_one_letter_code
_entity_poly.pdbx_strand_id
1 'polypeptide(L)'
;DEFGRTQYGNNNAYCQDDPISWVDWDLAESQQAQIDAVSWLIALRKAHPVLRPDRFATGTPHNGDTIADLSWYTAQGTPMPDYGWTDWRHRTFQMLRSGVTWGDRDALIIINANLDSAEVTLPEGHDLDWLVAYSTVWATPAEGGVGSTLNPAELSLEVEHVTPRSTLTIEPLSVTILLSDVAFQPES
;
A
#
# COMPACT_ATOMS: atom_id res chain seq x y z
N ASP A 1 -5.18 4.70 15.91
CA ASP A 1 -3.84 4.89 16.40
C ASP A 1 -3.14 3.53 16.68
N GLU A 2 -1.84 3.55 16.77
CA GLU A 2 -0.95 2.39 16.74
C GLU A 2 -1.06 1.45 17.95
N PHE A 3 -1.80 1.83 18.97
CA PHE A 3 -2.06 0.96 20.14
C PHE A 3 -3.39 0.21 20.03
N GLY A 4 -4.14 0.39 18.96
CA GLY A 4 -5.48 -0.19 18.84
C GLY A 4 -6.49 0.41 19.82
N ARG A 5 -6.31 1.67 20.23
CA ARG A 5 -7.18 2.38 21.15
C ARG A 5 -8.63 2.38 20.68
N THR A 6 -9.55 2.23 21.60
CA THR A 6 -10.99 2.28 21.32
C THR A 6 -11.67 3.37 22.15
N GLN A 7 -12.71 3.97 21.59
CA GLN A 7 -13.62 4.87 22.34
C GLN A 7 -14.94 4.17 22.71
N TYR A 8 -14.94 2.82 22.72
CA TYR A 8 -16.10 1.99 23.10
C TYR A 8 -17.39 2.35 22.35
N GLY A 9 -17.27 2.72 21.07
CA GLY A 9 -18.40 3.12 20.23
C GLY A 9 -18.82 4.59 20.32
N ASN A 10 -18.18 5.40 21.15
CA ASN A 10 -18.38 6.85 21.16
C ASN A 10 -17.64 7.46 19.95
N ASN A 11 -18.37 8.05 19.02
CA ASN A 11 -17.81 8.68 17.82
C ASN A 11 -17.34 10.12 18.02
N ASN A 12 -17.56 10.71 19.21
CA ASN A 12 -17.16 12.08 19.54
C ASN A 12 -16.83 12.22 21.03
N ALA A 13 -15.55 12.10 21.34
CA ALA A 13 -15.03 12.30 22.70
C ALA A 13 -14.67 13.76 23.02
N TYR A 14 -15.20 14.73 22.26
CA TYR A 14 -14.92 16.15 22.46
C TYR A 14 -15.30 16.60 23.88
N CYS A 15 -14.39 17.32 24.53
CA CYS A 15 -14.53 17.83 25.91
C CYS A 15 -14.65 16.73 27.00
N GLN A 16 -14.31 15.46 26.70
CA GLN A 16 -14.29 14.41 27.70
C GLN A 16 -12.84 14.17 28.17
N ASP A 17 -12.59 14.48 29.45
CA ASP A 17 -11.32 14.22 30.11
C ASP A 17 -11.47 12.97 31.00
N ASP A 18 -11.56 11.81 30.37
CA ASP A 18 -11.75 10.53 31.01
C ASP A 18 -11.08 9.39 30.19
N PRO A 19 -11.11 8.13 30.62
CA PRO A 19 -10.47 7.01 29.93
C PRO A 19 -10.86 6.83 28.45
N ILE A 20 -12.00 7.36 27.98
CA ILE A 20 -12.40 7.31 26.58
C ILE A 20 -11.41 8.12 25.71
N SER A 21 -10.91 9.24 26.26
CA SER A 21 -10.00 10.16 25.56
C SER A 21 -8.54 9.91 25.85
N TRP A 22 -8.21 9.29 26.98
CA TRP A 22 -6.83 9.07 27.39
C TRP A 22 -6.16 7.98 26.55
N VAL A 23 -4.84 8.08 26.43
CA VAL A 23 -4.01 7.02 25.85
C VAL A 23 -3.64 6.04 26.95
N ASP A 24 -4.06 4.79 26.78
CA ASP A 24 -3.63 3.70 27.66
C ASP A 24 -2.25 3.19 27.20
N TRP A 25 -1.21 3.63 27.88
CA TRP A 25 0.18 3.27 27.58
C TRP A 25 0.52 1.81 27.90
N ASP A 26 -0.27 1.15 28.75
CA ASP A 26 -0.08 -0.28 29.06
C ASP A 26 -0.42 -1.17 27.85
N LEU A 27 -1.19 -0.66 26.88
CA LEU A 27 -1.45 -1.35 25.62
C LEU A 27 -0.19 -1.47 24.74
N ALA A 28 0.81 -0.62 24.90
CA ALA A 28 2.00 -0.60 24.03
C ALA A 28 2.70 -1.98 24.01
N GLU A 29 2.84 -2.64 25.16
CA GLU A 29 3.49 -3.95 25.23
C GLU A 29 2.67 -5.04 24.55
N SER A 30 1.35 -5.05 24.72
CA SER A 30 0.44 -6.06 24.15
C SER A 30 0.17 -5.84 22.66
N GLN A 31 0.39 -4.63 22.13
CA GLN A 31 0.13 -4.22 20.75
C GLN A 31 1.42 -4.00 19.93
N GLN A 32 2.52 -4.59 20.34
CA GLN A 32 3.83 -4.38 19.68
C GLN A 32 3.80 -4.68 18.19
N ALA A 33 3.13 -5.73 17.76
CA ALA A 33 3.01 -6.08 16.34
C ALA A 33 2.32 -4.97 15.51
N GLN A 34 1.29 -4.33 16.06
CA GLN A 34 0.62 -3.21 15.41
C GLN A 34 1.50 -1.96 15.38
N ILE A 35 2.24 -1.69 16.45
CA ILE A 35 3.21 -0.60 16.52
C ILE A 35 4.30 -0.81 15.46
N ASP A 36 4.83 -2.02 15.33
CA ASP A 36 5.85 -2.37 14.34
C ASP A 36 5.32 -2.18 12.91
N ALA A 37 4.08 -2.63 12.62
CA ALA A 37 3.44 -2.44 11.32
C ALA A 37 3.27 -0.96 10.98
N VAL A 38 2.76 -0.14 11.91
CA VAL A 38 2.59 1.31 11.70
C VAL A 38 3.94 2.00 11.52
N SER A 39 4.95 1.63 12.34
CA SER A 39 6.30 2.16 12.25
C SER A 39 6.93 1.86 10.89
N TRP A 40 6.76 0.63 10.39
CA TRP A 40 7.20 0.23 9.05
C TRP A 40 6.52 1.05 7.96
N LEU A 41 5.19 1.20 8.00
CA LEU A 41 4.45 1.99 7.02
C LEU A 41 4.85 3.47 7.02
N ILE A 42 5.14 4.04 8.19
CA ILE A 42 5.67 5.42 8.31
C ILE A 42 7.05 5.50 7.66
N ALA A 43 7.94 4.54 7.92
CA ALA A 43 9.27 4.49 7.33
C ALA A 43 9.21 4.31 5.81
N LEU A 44 8.34 3.41 5.32
CA LEU A 44 8.09 3.19 3.89
C LEU A 44 7.62 4.49 3.18
N ARG A 45 6.65 5.19 3.76
CA ARG A 45 6.19 6.49 3.22
C ARG A 45 7.26 7.57 3.24
N LYS A 46 8.17 7.55 4.22
CA LYS A 46 9.28 8.52 4.28
C LYS A 46 10.34 8.21 3.23
N ALA A 47 10.64 6.93 3.01
CA ALA A 47 11.64 6.49 2.04
C ALA A 47 11.17 6.70 0.59
N HIS A 48 9.86 6.53 0.33
CA HIS A 48 9.28 6.56 -1.01
C HIS A 48 8.34 7.75 -1.22
N PRO A 49 8.81 8.84 -1.85
CA PRO A 49 8.00 10.01 -2.19
C PRO A 49 6.74 9.70 -3.00
N VAL A 50 6.75 8.66 -3.85
CA VAL A 50 5.58 8.19 -4.61
C VAL A 50 4.39 7.86 -3.71
N LEU A 51 4.61 7.44 -2.45
CA LEU A 51 3.58 7.14 -1.46
C LEU A 51 3.10 8.37 -0.67
N ARG A 52 3.74 9.53 -0.86
CA ARG A 52 3.39 10.80 -0.18
C ARG A 52 3.53 11.99 -1.10
N PRO A 53 2.83 12.02 -2.24
CA PRO A 53 2.97 13.08 -3.23
C PRO A 53 2.66 14.45 -2.61
N ASP A 54 3.35 15.47 -3.09
CA ASP A 54 3.21 16.88 -2.68
C ASP A 54 2.15 17.64 -3.49
N ARG A 55 1.52 16.96 -4.45
CA ARG A 55 0.50 17.52 -5.35
C ARG A 55 -0.59 16.50 -5.64
N PHE A 56 -1.75 16.98 -6.05
CA PHE A 56 -2.82 16.11 -6.53
C PHE A 56 -2.41 15.45 -7.85
N ALA A 57 -2.83 14.17 -8.00
CA ALA A 57 -2.68 13.47 -9.25
C ALA A 57 -3.58 14.06 -10.34
N THR A 58 -3.11 14.03 -11.58
CA THR A 58 -3.83 14.54 -12.76
C THR A 58 -4.41 13.42 -13.61
N GLY A 59 -3.98 12.16 -13.40
CA GLY A 59 -4.34 11.02 -14.23
C GLY A 59 -3.71 11.05 -15.62
N THR A 60 -2.59 11.79 -15.77
CA THR A 60 -1.85 11.93 -17.03
C THR A 60 -0.36 11.69 -16.82
N PRO A 61 0.38 11.27 -17.89
CA PRO A 61 1.83 11.16 -17.83
C PRO A 61 2.52 12.50 -17.65
N HIS A 62 3.65 12.52 -16.92
CA HIS A 62 4.47 13.70 -16.67
C HIS A 62 5.96 13.40 -16.87
N ASN A 63 6.75 14.41 -17.18
CA ASN A 63 8.22 14.34 -17.22
C ASN A 63 8.78 13.23 -18.15
N GLY A 64 8.15 12.98 -19.29
CA GLY A 64 8.55 11.91 -20.21
C GLY A 64 8.10 10.51 -19.82
N ASP A 65 7.24 10.40 -18.80
CA ASP A 65 6.62 9.14 -18.40
C ASP A 65 5.73 8.56 -19.50
N THR A 66 5.61 7.24 -19.53
CA THR A 66 4.75 6.50 -20.46
C THR A 66 3.40 6.11 -19.85
N ILE A 67 3.27 6.20 -18.52
CA ILE A 67 2.04 5.92 -17.79
C ILE A 67 1.56 7.16 -17.01
N ALA A 68 0.29 7.18 -16.62
CA ALA A 68 -0.25 8.28 -15.83
C ALA A 68 0.33 8.28 -14.39
N ASP A 69 0.43 9.47 -13.78
CA ASP A 69 0.88 9.67 -12.41
C ASP A 69 0.03 8.92 -11.36
N LEU A 70 -1.22 8.61 -11.71
CA LEU A 70 -2.14 7.76 -10.95
C LEU A 70 -3.09 7.04 -11.91
N SER A 71 -3.20 5.72 -11.74
CA SER A 71 -4.14 4.88 -12.47
C SER A 71 -4.84 3.90 -11.54
N TRP A 72 -6.08 3.57 -11.87
CA TRP A 72 -6.88 2.59 -11.14
C TRP A 72 -7.21 1.40 -12.04
N TYR A 73 -7.14 0.20 -11.47
CA TYR A 73 -7.38 -1.04 -12.19
C TYR A 73 -8.34 -1.94 -11.43
N THR A 74 -9.05 -2.78 -12.19
CA THR A 74 -9.85 -3.88 -11.65
C THR A 74 -8.94 -4.99 -11.10
N ALA A 75 -9.51 -6.01 -10.47
CA ALA A 75 -8.77 -7.22 -10.08
C ALA A 75 -8.13 -7.93 -11.29
N GLN A 76 -8.66 -7.77 -12.50
CA GLN A 76 -8.13 -8.38 -13.72
C GLN A 76 -7.02 -7.56 -14.40
N GLY A 77 -6.52 -6.49 -13.76
CA GLY A 77 -5.45 -5.65 -14.31
C GLY A 77 -5.90 -4.75 -15.47
N THR A 78 -7.20 -4.64 -15.70
CA THR A 78 -7.76 -3.72 -16.71
C THR A 78 -8.10 -2.37 -16.09
N PRO A 79 -8.01 -1.25 -16.83
CA PRO A 79 -8.38 0.06 -16.29
C PRO A 79 -9.77 0.05 -15.66
N MET A 80 -9.91 0.70 -14.52
CA MET A 80 -11.19 0.80 -13.80
C MET A 80 -12.19 1.59 -14.65
N PRO A 81 -13.31 0.99 -15.06
CA PRO A 81 -14.33 1.71 -15.81
C PRO A 81 -15.13 2.63 -14.87
N ASP A 82 -15.72 3.71 -15.41
CA ASP A 82 -16.47 4.68 -14.60
C ASP A 82 -17.57 4.05 -13.77
N TYR A 83 -18.32 3.07 -14.33
CA TYR A 83 -19.35 2.35 -13.58
C TYR A 83 -18.80 1.44 -12.47
N GLY A 84 -17.51 1.08 -12.54
CA GLY A 84 -16.86 0.22 -11.55
C GLY A 84 -16.87 0.83 -10.15
N TRP A 85 -16.85 2.15 -10.05
CA TRP A 85 -16.87 2.87 -8.78
C TRP A 85 -18.22 2.82 -8.07
N THR A 86 -19.29 2.54 -8.78
CA THR A 86 -20.65 2.43 -8.24
C THR A 86 -21.17 1.00 -8.17
N ASP A 87 -20.45 0.04 -8.74
CA ASP A 87 -20.80 -1.38 -8.70
C ASP A 87 -20.27 -2.01 -7.41
N TRP A 88 -21.17 -2.34 -6.48
CA TRP A 88 -20.86 -2.96 -5.20
C TRP A 88 -20.11 -4.29 -5.28
N ARG A 89 -20.03 -4.91 -6.46
CA ARG A 89 -19.29 -6.15 -6.73
C ARG A 89 -17.81 -5.90 -6.92
N HIS A 90 -17.38 -4.69 -7.27
CA HIS A 90 -15.99 -4.31 -7.41
C HIS A 90 -15.39 -3.95 -6.05
N ARG A 91 -15.08 -4.97 -5.26
CA ARG A 91 -14.47 -4.83 -3.93
C ARG A 91 -12.97 -5.12 -3.91
N THR A 92 -12.43 -5.58 -5.05
CA THR A 92 -10.99 -5.77 -5.25
C THR A 92 -10.54 -4.86 -6.38
N PHE A 93 -9.57 -4.01 -6.12
CA PHE A 93 -9.06 -3.04 -7.07
C PHE A 93 -7.60 -2.69 -6.77
N GLN A 94 -6.94 -2.08 -7.74
CA GLN A 94 -5.53 -1.75 -7.67
C GLN A 94 -5.33 -0.26 -7.97
N MET A 95 -4.40 0.37 -7.26
CA MET A 95 -3.96 1.75 -7.46
C MET A 95 -2.48 1.75 -7.84
N LEU A 96 -2.18 2.13 -9.08
CA LEU A 96 -0.81 2.30 -9.57
C LEU A 96 -0.43 3.78 -9.54
N ARG A 97 0.73 4.07 -8.98
CA ARG A 97 1.34 5.40 -8.99
C ARG A 97 2.71 5.31 -9.65
N SER A 98 2.92 6.14 -10.66
CA SER A 98 4.26 6.29 -11.24
C SER A 98 5.19 7.05 -10.29
N GLY A 99 6.42 6.56 -10.15
CA GLY A 99 7.48 7.20 -9.39
C GLY A 99 8.29 8.25 -10.17
N VAL A 100 8.12 8.34 -11.48
CA VAL A 100 8.95 9.17 -12.38
C VAL A 100 9.05 10.63 -11.94
N THR A 101 7.95 11.24 -11.54
CA THR A 101 7.92 12.65 -11.09
C THR A 101 8.84 12.90 -9.89
N TRP A 102 9.06 11.89 -9.06
CA TRP A 102 9.87 11.99 -7.83
C TRP A 102 11.22 11.29 -7.92
N GLY A 103 11.57 10.71 -9.09
CA GLY A 103 12.78 9.89 -9.24
C GLY A 103 12.77 8.66 -8.33
N ASP A 104 11.60 8.11 -8.11
CA ASP A 104 11.33 6.99 -7.19
C ASP A 104 10.85 5.77 -7.98
N ARG A 105 10.69 4.65 -7.27
CA ARG A 105 10.04 3.43 -7.74
C ARG A 105 8.55 3.66 -7.98
N ASP A 106 7.94 2.89 -8.86
CA ASP A 106 6.49 2.83 -8.96
C ASP A 106 5.90 2.14 -7.72
N ALA A 107 4.70 2.53 -7.34
CA ALA A 107 3.97 1.91 -6.24
C ALA A 107 2.63 1.35 -6.73
N LEU A 108 2.38 0.06 -6.45
CA LEU A 108 1.12 -0.60 -6.70
C LEU A 108 0.49 -1.00 -5.36
N ILE A 109 -0.70 -0.47 -5.07
CA ILE A 109 -1.46 -0.80 -3.87
C ILE A 109 -2.66 -1.62 -4.29
N ILE A 110 -2.75 -2.85 -3.79
CA ILE A 110 -3.84 -3.79 -4.05
C ILE A 110 -4.72 -3.84 -2.81
N ILE A 111 -6.01 -3.65 -2.99
CA ILE A 111 -7.01 -3.67 -1.92
C ILE A 111 -8.02 -4.78 -2.23
N ASN A 112 -8.15 -5.74 -1.33
CA ASN A 112 -9.21 -6.73 -1.35
C ASN A 112 -10.16 -6.52 -0.16
N ALA A 113 -11.31 -5.92 -0.42
CA ALA A 113 -12.37 -5.70 0.56
C ALA A 113 -13.45 -6.79 0.55
N ASN A 114 -13.18 -7.97 -0.06
CA ASN A 114 -14.02 -9.15 0.02
C ASN A 114 -13.76 -9.96 1.29
N LEU A 115 -14.72 -10.79 1.65
CA LEU A 115 -14.58 -11.80 2.72
C LEU A 115 -13.87 -13.09 2.23
N ASP A 116 -13.62 -13.19 0.94
CA ASP A 116 -12.90 -14.29 0.29
C ASP A 116 -11.62 -13.76 -0.35
N SER A 117 -10.64 -14.65 -0.55
CA SER A 117 -9.45 -14.34 -1.34
C SER A 117 -9.81 -14.00 -2.78
N ALA A 118 -9.00 -13.18 -3.42
CA ALA A 118 -9.20 -12.74 -4.79
C ALA A 118 -7.96 -13.00 -5.64
N GLU A 119 -8.16 -13.55 -6.84
CA GLU A 119 -7.12 -13.61 -7.86
C GLU A 119 -6.98 -12.23 -8.52
N VAL A 120 -5.79 -11.66 -8.43
CA VAL A 120 -5.50 -10.32 -8.94
C VAL A 120 -4.39 -10.39 -9.97
N THR A 121 -4.68 -9.98 -11.19
CA THR A 121 -3.69 -9.84 -12.27
C THR A 121 -3.08 -8.45 -12.20
N LEU A 122 -1.76 -8.36 -12.12
CA LEU A 122 -1.05 -7.08 -12.05
C LEU A 122 -1.16 -6.31 -13.38
N PRO A 123 -1.30 -4.96 -13.34
CA PRO A 123 -1.29 -4.16 -14.55
C PRO A 123 0.10 -4.16 -15.20
N GLU A 124 0.15 -3.77 -16.47
CA GLU A 124 1.41 -3.70 -17.22
C GLU A 124 2.41 -2.70 -16.61
N GLY A 125 1.94 -1.51 -16.25
CA GLY A 125 2.79 -0.44 -15.72
C GLY A 125 3.94 -0.10 -16.66
N HIS A 126 5.16 0.06 -16.10
CA HIS A 126 6.41 0.23 -16.87
C HIS A 126 7.09 -1.10 -17.24
N ASP A 127 6.38 -2.23 -17.12
CA ASP A 127 6.90 -3.58 -17.38
C ASP A 127 8.12 -3.95 -16.49
N LEU A 128 8.13 -3.45 -15.26
CA LEU A 128 9.14 -3.71 -14.23
C LEU A 128 8.67 -4.81 -13.28
N ASP A 129 9.60 -5.57 -12.72
CA ASP A 129 9.30 -6.51 -11.65
C ASP A 129 8.89 -5.77 -10.37
N TRP A 130 8.14 -6.46 -9.52
CA TRP A 130 7.59 -5.93 -8.29
C TRP A 130 8.17 -6.62 -7.08
N LEU A 131 8.38 -5.87 -6.02
CA LEU A 131 8.75 -6.35 -4.69
C LEU A 131 7.57 -6.13 -3.74
N VAL A 132 7.17 -7.16 -2.99
CA VAL A 132 6.13 -7.00 -1.96
C VAL A 132 6.72 -6.23 -0.79
N ALA A 133 6.37 -4.96 -0.67
CA ALA A 133 6.88 -4.06 0.36
C ALA A 133 6.13 -4.19 1.70
N TYR A 134 4.86 -4.55 1.66
CA TYR A 134 4.03 -4.76 2.84
C TYR A 134 2.75 -5.51 2.51
N SER A 135 2.28 -6.33 3.45
CA SER A 135 0.92 -6.89 3.42
C SER A 135 0.31 -6.85 4.82
N THR A 136 -0.97 -6.48 4.90
CA THR A 136 -1.70 -6.45 6.18
C THR A 136 -1.98 -7.83 6.76
N VAL A 137 -1.74 -8.91 6.01
CA VAL A 137 -1.88 -10.29 6.51
C VAL A 137 -0.62 -10.79 7.24
N TRP A 138 0.49 -10.09 7.13
CA TRP A 138 1.68 -10.41 7.90
C TRP A 138 1.46 -10.05 9.37
N ALA A 139 1.74 -10.97 10.29
CA ALA A 139 1.68 -10.66 11.71
C ALA A 139 2.73 -9.61 12.11
N THR A 140 3.87 -9.62 11.42
CA THR A 140 4.92 -8.59 11.53
C THR A 140 5.54 -8.32 10.15
N PRO A 141 6.13 -7.14 9.91
CA PRO A 141 6.86 -6.88 8.66
C PRO A 141 7.98 -7.89 8.38
N ALA A 142 8.59 -8.46 9.41
CA ALA A 142 9.65 -9.47 9.29
C ALA A 142 9.17 -10.79 8.64
N GLU A 143 7.89 -11.16 8.76
CA GLU A 143 7.34 -12.35 8.10
C GLU A 143 7.34 -12.21 6.57
N GLY A 144 7.24 -11.00 6.06
CA GLY A 144 7.32 -10.72 4.63
C GLY A 144 8.75 -10.66 4.09
N GLY A 145 9.75 -11.01 4.88
CA GLY A 145 11.16 -10.94 4.45
C GLY A 145 11.73 -9.52 4.36
N VAL A 146 10.97 -8.49 4.79
CA VAL A 146 11.39 -7.08 4.70
C VAL A 146 12.35 -6.66 5.84
N GLY A 147 13.00 -7.65 6.45
CA GLY A 147 14.12 -7.45 7.39
C GLY A 147 13.71 -6.88 8.75
N SER A 148 14.56 -7.14 9.76
CA SER A 148 14.37 -6.61 11.12
C SER A 148 14.87 -5.15 11.28
N THR A 149 15.52 -4.59 10.27
CA THR A 149 15.99 -3.21 10.24
C THR A 149 14.99 -2.37 9.47
N LEU A 150 14.44 -1.35 10.14
CA LEU A 150 13.50 -0.38 9.57
C LEU A 150 14.18 0.52 8.50
N ASN A 151 14.67 -0.08 7.42
CA ASN A 151 15.18 0.67 6.27
C ASN A 151 14.46 0.26 4.98
N PRO A 152 13.25 0.77 4.74
CA PRO A 152 12.48 0.46 3.53
C PRO A 152 13.14 0.93 2.22
N ALA A 153 14.12 1.82 2.29
CA ALA A 153 14.89 2.24 1.11
C ALA A 153 15.79 1.10 0.58
N GLU A 154 16.12 0.14 1.44
CA GLU A 154 16.91 -1.06 1.13
C GLU A 154 16.03 -2.30 1.11
N LEU A 155 14.87 -2.25 0.44
CA LEU A 155 14.13 -3.46 0.13
C LEU A 155 15.08 -4.40 -0.61
N SER A 156 15.56 -5.42 0.11
CA SER A 156 16.62 -6.28 -0.35
C SER A 156 16.11 -7.37 -1.29
N LEU A 157 17.03 -7.98 -2.03
CA LEU A 157 16.79 -9.08 -2.97
C LEU A 157 16.20 -10.36 -2.34
N GLU A 158 15.93 -10.39 -1.03
CA GLU A 158 15.33 -11.52 -0.32
C GLU A 158 13.80 -11.44 -0.28
N VAL A 159 13.22 -10.32 -0.76
CA VAL A 159 11.77 -10.13 -0.87
C VAL A 159 11.26 -10.86 -2.11
N GLU A 160 10.05 -11.41 -2.03
CA GLU A 160 9.40 -12.08 -3.16
C GLU A 160 9.31 -11.13 -4.37
N HIS A 161 9.92 -11.55 -5.48
CA HIS A 161 9.83 -10.87 -6.76
C HIS A 161 8.59 -11.37 -7.51
N VAL A 162 7.82 -10.42 -8.01
CA VAL A 162 6.60 -10.69 -8.77
C VAL A 162 6.73 -10.05 -10.15
N THR A 163 6.56 -10.85 -11.19
CA THR A 163 6.64 -10.34 -12.58
C THR A 163 5.40 -9.53 -12.95
N PRO A 164 5.52 -8.52 -13.84
CA PRO A 164 4.37 -7.80 -14.36
C PRO A 164 3.38 -8.76 -15.06
N ARG A 165 2.11 -8.40 -15.07
CA ARG A 165 1.00 -9.20 -15.66
C ARG A 165 0.80 -10.58 -15.05
N SER A 166 1.56 -10.96 -14.00
CA SER A 166 1.29 -12.20 -13.27
C SER A 166 0.04 -12.07 -12.40
N THR A 167 -0.46 -13.21 -11.91
CA THR A 167 -1.62 -13.26 -11.02
C THR A 167 -1.17 -13.62 -9.61
N LEU A 168 -1.66 -12.87 -8.63
CA LEU A 168 -1.45 -13.08 -7.20
C LEU A 168 -2.76 -13.44 -6.53
N THR A 169 -2.71 -14.34 -5.55
CA THR A 169 -3.83 -14.52 -4.62
C THR A 169 -3.70 -13.49 -3.49
N ILE A 170 -4.70 -12.62 -3.37
CA ILE A 170 -4.77 -11.57 -2.33
C ILE A 170 -5.79 -11.99 -1.28
N GLU A 171 -5.34 -12.07 -0.04
CA GLU A 171 -6.14 -12.55 1.08
C GLU A 171 -7.37 -11.67 1.37
N PRO A 172 -8.39 -12.21 2.06
CA PRO A 172 -9.59 -11.47 2.43
C PRO A 172 -9.26 -10.23 3.28
N LEU A 173 -10.04 -9.16 3.09
CA LEU A 173 -9.97 -7.93 3.92
C LEU A 173 -8.54 -7.41 4.10
N SER A 174 -7.75 -7.44 3.02
CA SER A 174 -6.33 -7.11 3.07
C SER A 174 -5.92 -6.01 2.11
N VAL A 175 -4.77 -5.40 2.41
CA VAL A 175 -4.06 -4.45 1.56
C VAL A 175 -2.64 -4.96 1.37
N THR A 176 -2.18 -5.00 0.12
CA THR A 176 -0.80 -5.34 -0.25
C THR A 176 -0.17 -4.17 -0.99
N ILE A 177 1.03 -3.78 -0.60
CA ILE A 177 1.81 -2.71 -1.23
C ILE A 177 3.00 -3.34 -1.92
N LEU A 178 3.12 -3.08 -3.21
CA LEU A 178 4.28 -3.46 -4.01
C LEU A 178 5.01 -2.20 -4.47
N LEU A 179 6.33 -2.31 -4.60
CA LEU A 179 7.17 -1.30 -5.25
C LEU A 179 7.89 -1.95 -6.42
N SER A 180 8.07 -1.23 -7.53
CA SER A 180 8.90 -1.75 -8.62
C SER A 180 10.32 -2.02 -8.12
N ASP A 181 11.00 -3.01 -8.68
CA ASP A 181 12.35 -3.41 -8.28
C ASP A 181 13.39 -2.30 -8.51
N VAL A 182 13.14 -1.45 -9.51
CA VAL A 182 13.94 -0.26 -9.84
C VAL A 182 13.03 0.94 -10.12
N ALA A 183 13.60 2.15 -10.06
CA ALA A 183 12.94 3.36 -10.56
C ALA A 183 12.98 3.38 -12.09
N PHE A 184 11.82 3.60 -12.73
CA PHE A 184 11.77 3.77 -14.18
C PHE A 184 12.50 5.04 -14.60
N GLN A 185 13.31 4.94 -15.65
CA GLN A 185 14.05 6.07 -16.24
C GLN A 185 13.46 6.36 -17.61
N PRO A 186 12.77 7.50 -17.81
CA PRO A 186 12.31 7.89 -19.16
C PRO A 186 13.48 8.06 -20.11
N GLU A 187 13.30 7.67 -21.35
CA GLU A 187 14.28 7.95 -22.41
C GLU A 187 14.43 9.47 -22.59
N SER A 188 15.67 9.95 -22.64
CA SER A 188 16.03 11.36 -22.76
C SER A 188 15.85 11.89 -24.19
#